data_4129e31c17f9a1898487b18d71d5dae9
#
_entry.id   4129e31c17f9a1898487b18d71d5dae9
#
_cell.length_a   1.000
_cell.length_b   1.000
_cell.length_c   1.000
_cell.angle_alpha   90.00
_cell.angle_beta   90.00
_cell.angle_gamma   90.00
#
_symmetry.space_group_name_H-M   'P 1'
#
loop_
_entity.id
_entity.type
_entity.pdbx_description
1 polymer ?
#
loop_
_entity_poly.entity_id
_entity_poly.type
_entity_poly.pdbx_seq_one_letter_code
_entity_poly.pdbx_strand_id
1 'polypeptide(L)'
;MFGPHAVTNMGFGFDYVDNAYYRVQNGELAGISPRVIIILLGTNNLGHRKDAPQACADNIKAFVRLVHQKCPSSKILLLGILPRKEKNLAEPVKQTNKLLAKLQNGKNVFFADPGKALLSADGVSPRNELMKDVVHPNAKGYEVLEKELAVLLKKLDAKYRGGKSAGKHS
;
A
#
# COMPACT_ATOMS: atom_id res chain seq x y z
N MET A 1 11.38 8.45 3.61
CA MET A 1 10.64 7.36 4.30
C MET A 1 11.54 6.21 4.76
N PHE A 2 12.36 5.60 3.93
CA PHE A 2 13.09 4.38 4.29
C PHE A 2 14.54 4.59 4.75
N GLY A 3 15.06 5.81 4.67
CA GLY A 3 16.39 6.17 5.18
C GLY A 3 17.52 5.24 4.71
N PRO A 4 18.40 4.75 5.61
CA PRO A 4 19.55 3.93 5.24
C PRO A 4 19.20 2.44 4.97
N HIS A 5 17.93 2.09 4.85
CA HIS A 5 17.51 0.73 4.54
C HIS A 5 17.68 0.43 3.05
N ALA A 6 18.14 -0.77 2.73
CA ALA A 6 18.08 -1.27 1.37
C ALA A 6 16.62 -1.48 0.97
N VAL A 7 16.09 -0.62 0.13
CA VAL A 7 14.72 -0.67 -0.36
C VAL A 7 14.75 -0.73 -1.88
N THR A 8 14.03 -1.70 -2.42
CA THR A 8 13.77 -1.80 -3.85
C THR A 8 12.33 -1.35 -4.11
N ASN A 9 12.17 -0.34 -4.97
CA ASN A 9 10.86 0.06 -5.45
C ASN A 9 10.53 -0.73 -6.72
N MET A 10 9.44 -1.47 -6.67
CA MET A 10 8.94 -2.32 -7.77
C MET A 10 7.57 -1.87 -8.26
N GLY A 11 7.15 -0.66 -7.89
CA GLY A 11 5.90 -0.06 -8.34
C GLY A 11 6.06 0.62 -9.70
N PHE A 12 5.07 0.44 -10.57
CA PHE A 12 4.98 1.10 -11.86
C PHE A 12 3.73 1.96 -11.94
N GLY A 13 3.84 3.09 -12.65
CA GLY A 13 2.69 3.94 -12.92
C GLY A 13 1.60 3.18 -13.69
N PHE A 14 0.34 3.46 -13.36
CA PHE A 14 -0.84 2.83 -13.97
C PHE A 14 -1.02 1.32 -13.78
N ASP A 15 -0.23 0.68 -12.91
CA ASP A 15 -0.40 -0.75 -12.66
C ASP A 15 -1.82 -1.09 -12.18
N TYR A 16 -2.38 -2.10 -12.81
CA TYR A 16 -3.43 -2.93 -12.24
C TYR A 16 -2.80 -4.08 -11.43
N VAL A 17 -3.60 -4.72 -10.59
CA VAL A 17 -3.15 -5.91 -9.85
C VAL A 17 -2.62 -7.00 -10.79
N ASP A 18 -3.26 -7.14 -11.95
CA ASP A 18 -2.88 -8.14 -12.96
C ASP A 18 -1.47 -7.91 -13.53
N ASN A 19 -1.07 -6.64 -13.72
CA ASN A 19 0.28 -6.31 -14.19
C ASN A 19 1.33 -6.71 -13.17
N ALA A 20 1.14 -6.36 -11.89
CA ALA A 20 2.03 -6.75 -10.82
C ALA A 20 2.06 -8.28 -10.65
N TYR A 21 0.89 -8.95 -10.77
CA TYR A 21 0.79 -10.40 -10.71
C TYR A 21 1.64 -11.06 -11.81
N TYR A 22 1.48 -10.60 -13.06
CA TYR A 22 2.24 -11.11 -14.20
C TYR A 22 3.75 -10.97 -13.98
N ARG A 23 4.23 -9.81 -13.54
CA ARG A 23 5.68 -9.59 -13.30
C ARG A 23 6.22 -10.51 -12.21
N VAL A 24 5.54 -10.62 -11.08
CA VAL A 24 5.95 -11.50 -9.97
C VAL A 24 5.91 -12.97 -10.39
N GLN A 25 4.91 -13.37 -11.17
CA GLN A 25 4.84 -14.73 -11.73
C GLN A 25 6.04 -15.03 -12.64
N ASN A 26 6.48 -14.03 -13.41
CA ASN A 26 7.58 -14.13 -14.37
C ASN A 26 8.95 -13.70 -13.81
N GLY A 27 9.12 -13.72 -12.49
CA GLY A 27 10.45 -13.67 -11.88
C GLY A 27 10.88 -12.32 -11.31
N GLU A 28 9.99 -11.32 -11.21
CA GLU A 28 10.33 -10.01 -10.63
C GLU A 28 10.92 -10.12 -9.19
N LEU A 29 10.54 -11.14 -8.44
CA LEU A 29 11.07 -11.40 -7.10
C LEU A 29 12.18 -12.46 -7.07
N ALA A 30 12.69 -12.91 -8.22
CA ALA A 30 13.72 -13.93 -8.28
C ALA A 30 15.05 -13.40 -7.71
N GLY A 31 15.72 -14.25 -6.91
CA GLY A 31 17.03 -13.93 -6.35
C GLY A 31 17.02 -12.92 -5.18
N ILE A 32 15.86 -12.48 -4.72
CA ILE A 32 15.75 -11.58 -3.56
C ILE A 32 15.03 -12.25 -2.40
N SER A 33 15.38 -11.85 -1.18
CA SER A 33 14.78 -12.35 0.06
C SER A 33 14.49 -11.18 1.02
N PRO A 34 13.53 -10.33 0.70
CA PRO A 34 13.21 -9.17 1.53
C PRO A 34 12.61 -9.61 2.86
N ARG A 35 12.93 -8.90 3.95
CA ARG A 35 12.31 -9.16 5.25
C ARG A 35 10.84 -8.74 5.28
N VAL A 36 10.52 -7.63 4.63
CA VAL A 36 9.15 -7.08 4.52
C VAL A 36 8.88 -6.70 3.08
N ILE A 37 7.72 -7.08 2.59
CA ILE A 37 7.17 -6.64 1.30
C ILE A 37 5.94 -5.78 1.59
N ILE A 38 5.95 -4.54 1.10
CA ILE A 38 4.82 -3.62 1.24
C ILE A 38 4.03 -3.66 -0.07
N ILE A 39 2.72 -3.92 0.02
CA ILE A 39 1.82 -3.98 -1.13
C ILE A 39 0.78 -2.87 -1.01
N LEU A 40 0.74 -1.99 -2.01
CA LEU A 40 -0.29 -0.97 -2.20
C LEU A 40 -0.74 -1.02 -3.67
N LEU A 41 -1.86 -1.67 -3.93
CA LEU A 41 -2.42 -1.90 -5.27
C LEU A 41 -3.94 -1.76 -5.26
N GLY A 42 -4.54 -1.61 -6.44
CA GLY A 42 -5.98 -1.67 -6.64
C GLY A 42 -6.64 -0.32 -6.95
N THR A 43 -5.93 0.81 -6.76
CA THR A 43 -6.50 2.13 -7.06
C THR A 43 -6.92 2.27 -8.53
N ASN A 44 -6.14 1.72 -9.47
CA ASN A 44 -6.46 1.75 -10.89
C ASN A 44 -7.56 0.74 -11.27
N ASN A 45 -7.60 -0.41 -10.59
CA ASN A 45 -8.69 -1.37 -10.72
C ASN A 45 -10.04 -0.70 -10.43
N LEU A 46 -10.15 0.00 -9.30
CA LEU A 46 -11.39 0.69 -8.92
C LEU A 46 -11.65 1.95 -9.78
N GLY A 47 -10.61 2.77 -10.01
CA GLY A 47 -10.75 4.07 -10.66
C GLY A 47 -10.88 4.03 -12.17
N HIS A 48 -10.00 3.30 -12.84
CA HIS A 48 -9.96 3.24 -14.31
C HIS A 48 -10.77 2.08 -14.88
N ARG A 49 -10.48 0.85 -14.42
CA ARG A 49 -11.18 -0.35 -14.92
C ARG A 49 -12.58 -0.50 -14.31
N LYS A 50 -12.85 0.18 -13.21
CA LYS A 50 -14.13 0.15 -12.48
C LYS A 50 -14.52 -1.24 -12.01
N ASP A 51 -13.53 -2.00 -11.54
CA ASP A 51 -13.78 -3.30 -10.95
C ASP A 51 -14.72 -3.17 -9.74
N ALA A 52 -15.59 -4.15 -9.55
CA ALA A 52 -16.35 -4.26 -8.31
C ALA A 52 -15.40 -4.45 -7.11
N PRO A 53 -15.72 -3.93 -5.91
CA PRO A 53 -14.89 -4.06 -4.72
C PRO A 53 -14.47 -5.50 -4.40
N GLN A 54 -15.38 -6.46 -4.56
CA GLN A 54 -15.08 -7.88 -4.35
C GLN A 54 -14.06 -8.41 -5.35
N ALA A 55 -14.22 -8.11 -6.64
CA ALA A 55 -13.29 -8.55 -7.68
C ALA A 55 -11.90 -7.96 -7.48
N CYS A 56 -11.80 -6.66 -7.14
CA CYS A 56 -10.52 -6.02 -6.82
C CYS A 56 -9.85 -6.69 -5.60
N ALA A 57 -10.61 -6.97 -4.54
CA ALA A 57 -10.08 -7.63 -3.35
C ALA A 57 -9.64 -9.08 -3.62
N ASP A 58 -10.36 -9.82 -4.45
CA ASP A 58 -10.00 -11.19 -4.83
C ASP A 58 -8.72 -11.23 -5.68
N ASN A 59 -8.55 -10.29 -6.60
CA ASN A 59 -7.32 -10.13 -7.35
C ASN A 59 -6.13 -9.81 -6.43
N ILE A 60 -6.28 -8.89 -5.48
CA ILE A 60 -5.23 -8.57 -4.50
C ILE A 60 -4.93 -9.79 -3.61
N LYS A 61 -5.94 -10.54 -3.20
CA LYS A 61 -5.76 -11.78 -2.43
C LYS A 61 -4.95 -12.82 -3.20
N ALA A 62 -5.23 -12.99 -4.50
CA ALA A 62 -4.45 -13.87 -5.36
C ALA A 62 -2.99 -13.41 -5.48
N PHE A 63 -2.78 -12.09 -5.64
CA PHE A 63 -1.45 -11.50 -5.67
C PHE A 63 -0.67 -11.71 -4.36
N VAL A 64 -1.28 -11.46 -3.20
CA VAL A 64 -0.67 -11.70 -1.88
C VAL A 64 -0.25 -13.17 -1.72
N ARG A 65 -1.07 -14.12 -2.17
CA ARG A 65 -0.73 -15.55 -2.16
C ARG A 65 0.48 -15.84 -3.03
N LEU A 66 0.53 -15.31 -4.25
CA LEU A 66 1.66 -15.47 -5.15
C LEU A 66 2.95 -14.90 -4.55
N VAL A 67 2.91 -13.69 -4.01
CA VAL A 67 4.05 -13.05 -3.32
C VAL A 67 4.54 -13.93 -2.16
N HIS A 68 3.63 -14.46 -1.35
CA HIS A 68 4.01 -15.35 -0.26
C HIS A 68 4.63 -16.66 -0.75
N GLN A 69 4.15 -17.23 -1.86
CA GLN A 69 4.76 -18.43 -2.48
C GLN A 69 6.18 -18.14 -2.99
N LYS A 70 6.41 -16.97 -3.59
CA LYS A 70 7.73 -16.57 -4.11
C LYS A 70 8.71 -16.17 -3.00
N CYS A 71 8.22 -15.58 -1.91
CA CYS A 71 9.00 -15.08 -0.77
C CYS A 71 8.42 -15.59 0.56
N PRO A 72 8.50 -16.90 0.88
CA PRO A 72 7.81 -17.49 2.02
C PRO A 72 8.31 -17.01 3.39
N SER A 73 9.55 -16.54 3.46
CA SER A 73 10.16 -15.99 4.69
C SER A 73 9.82 -14.52 4.93
N SER A 74 9.22 -13.84 3.95
CA SER A 74 8.90 -12.41 4.04
C SER A 74 7.63 -12.18 4.83
N LYS A 75 7.59 -11.10 5.61
CA LYS A 75 6.35 -10.53 6.12
C LYS A 75 5.74 -9.63 5.04
N ILE A 76 4.47 -9.78 4.79
CA ILE A 76 3.73 -8.95 3.84
C ILE A 76 2.94 -7.91 4.62
N LEU A 77 3.19 -6.62 4.37
CA LEU A 77 2.38 -5.51 4.84
C LEU A 77 1.46 -5.08 3.70
N LEU A 78 0.22 -5.54 3.75
CA LEU A 78 -0.82 -5.14 2.82
C LEU A 78 -1.42 -3.81 3.28
N LEU A 79 -1.34 -2.79 2.44
CA LEU A 79 -1.94 -1.49 2.72
C LEU A 79 -3.33 -1.40 2.10
N GLY A 80 -4.24 -0.77 2.81
CA GLY A 80 -5.50 -0.32 2.25
C GLY A 80 -5.28 0.65 1.11
N ILE A 81 -6.14 0.60 0.10
CA ILE A 81 -6.15 1.54 -1.02
C ILE A 81 -6.36 2.94 -0.46
N LEU A 82 -5.52 3.89 -0.85
CA LEU A 82 -5.60 5.27 -0.38
C LEU A 82 -6.88 5.96 -0.87
N PRO A 83 -7.40 6.92 -0.10
CA PRO A 83 -8.58 7.68 -0.51
C PRO A 83 -8.29 8.51 -1.76
N ARG A 84 -9.32 8.72 -2.56
CA ARG A 84 -9.29 9.50 -3.79
C ARG A 84 -10.26 10.68 -3.68
N LYS A 85 -10.01 11.75 -4.42
CA LYS A 85 -10.92 12.92 -4.45
C LYS A 85 -12.23 12.65 -5.19
N GLU A 86 -12.28 11.62 -6.04
CA GLU A 86 -13.52 11.23 -6.70
C GLU A 86 -14.51 10.63 -5.69
N LYS A 87 -15.57 11.37 -5.39
CA LYS A 87 -16.58 11.00 -4.37
C LYS A 87 -17.23 9.63 -4.62
N ASN A 88 -17.43 9.28 -5.89
CA ASN A 88 -18.01 7.99 -6.28
C ASN A 88 -17.10 6.79 -6.00
N LEU A 89 -15.83 7.01 -5.70
CA LEU A 89 -14.88 5.95 -5.34
C LEU A 89 -14.69 5.79 -3.83
N ALA A 90 -15.21 6.69 -3.01
CA ALA A 90 -15.05 6.60 -1.55
C ALA A 90 -15.64 5.29 -0.98
N GLU A 91 -16.86 4.94 -1.35
CA GLU A 91 -17.49 3.70 -0.88
C GLU A 91 -16.85 2.43 -1.48
N PRO A 92 -16.56 2.34 -2.80
CA PRO A 92 -15.78 1.24 -3.35
C PRO A 92 -14.44 1.01 -2.67
N VAL A 93 -13.66 2.06 -2.40
CA VAL A 93 -12.39 1.97 -1.66
C VAL A 93 -12.62 1.42 -0.26
N LYS A 94 -13.58 1.97 0.48
CA LYS A 94 -13.92 1.53 1.84
C LYS A 94 -14.34 0.07 1.90
N GLN A 95 -15.18 -0.38 0.95
CA GLN A 95 -15.61 -1.78 0.86
C GLN A 95 -14.45 -2.70 0.54
N THR A 96 -13.61 -2.33 -0.42
CA THR A 96 -12.41 -3.11 -0.76
C THR A 96 -11.49 -3.22 0.46
N ASN A 97 -11.20 -2.11 1.15
CA ASN A 97 -10.33 -2.13 2.33
C ASN A 97 -10.87 -3.00 3.47
N LYS A 98 -12.21 -3.06 3.66
CA LYS A 98 -12.83 -4.01 4.61
C LYS A 98 -12.58 -5.46 4.23
N LEU A 99 -12.58 -5.78 2.95
CA LEU A 99 -12.29 -7.13 2.45
C LEU A 99 -10.80 -7.46 2.60
N LEU A 100 -9.92 -6.50 2.27
CA LEU A 100 -8.47 -6.65 2.42
C LEU A 100 -8.05 -6.86 3.89
N ALA A 101 -8.70 -6.17 4.82
CA ALA A 101 -8.43 -6.33 6.25
C ALA A 101 -8.62 -7.79 6.75
N LYS A 102 -9.50 -8.56 6.11
CA LYS A 102 -9.74 -9.98 6.45
C LYS A 102 -8.60 -10.90 6.00
N LEU A 103 -7.66 -10.40 5.18
CA LEU A 103 -6.53 -11.21 4.69
C LEU A 103 -5.40 -11.30 5.72
N GLN A 104 -5.38 -10.43 6.72
CA GLN A 104 -4.36 -10.53 7.76
C GLN A 104 -4.52 -11.82 8.57
N ASN A 105 -3.39 -12.43 8.92
CA ASN A 105 -3.36 -13.70 9.66
C ASN A 105 -2.46 -13.66 10.91
N GLY A 106 -1.86 -12.51 11.22
CA GLY A 106 -0.98 -12.32 12.38
C GLY A 106 0.37 -13.05 12.32
N LYS A 107 0.65 -13.78 11.24
CA LYS A 107 1.89 -14.54 11.06
C LYS A 107 2.79 -13.89 10.02
N ASN A 108 2.35 -13.87 8.78
CA ASN A 108 3.10 -13.38 7.63
C ASN A 108 2.36 -12.35 6.78
N VAL A 109 1.05 -12.20 6.95
CA VAL A 109 0.25 -11.15 6.30
C VAL A 109 -0.32 -10.22 7.37
N PHE A 110 -0.01 -8.94 7.28
CA PHE A 110 -0.47 -7.87 8.15
C PHE A 110 -1.19 -6.84 7.30
N PHE A 111 -2.24 -6.25 7.82
CA PHE A 111 -3.00 -5.20 7.14
C PHE A 111 -2.89 -3.88 7.89
N ALA A 112 -2.79 -2.79 7.14
CA ALA A 112 -2.89 -1.43 7.66
C ALA A 112 -3.65 -0.54 6.68
N ASP A 113 -4.39 0.43 7.21
CA ASP A 113 -5.10 1.43 6.40
C ASP A 113 -4.59 2.84 6.75
N PRO A 114 -3.35 3.18 6.31
CA PRO A 114 -2.75 4.48 6.60
C PRO A 114 -3.47 5.62 5.88
N GLY A 115 -4.26 5.31 4.85
CA GLY A 115 -5.07 6.28 4.12
C GLY A 115 -6.10 6.99 4.99
N LYS A 116 -6.51 6.39 6.11
CA LYS A 116 -7.41 7.05 7.09
C LYS A 116 -6.84 8.36 7.63
N ALA A 117 -5.52 8.42 7.81
CA ALA A 117 -4.85 9.64 8.27
C ALA A 117 -4.85 10.78 7.24
N LEU A 118 -5.20 10.49 5.98
CA LEU A 118 -5.35 11.49 4.93
C LEU A 118 -6.76 12.06 4.85
N LEU A 119 -7.75 11.45 5.52
CA LEU A 119 -9.15 11.87 5.43
C LEU A 119 -9.40 13.16 6.22
N SER A 120 -10.34 13.96 5.74
CA SER A 120 -10.90 15.07 6.46
C SER A 120 -11.87 14.60 7.57
N ALA A 121 -12.42 15.53 8.32
CA ALA A 121 -13.33 15.22 9.44
C ALA A 121 -14.61 14.48 9.02
N ASP A 122 -14.98 14.54 7.73
CA ASP A 122 -16.11 13.80 7.18
C ASP A 122 -15.85 12.28 7.06
N GLY A 123 -14.59 11.85 7.22
CA GLY A 123 -14.19 10.44 7.11
C GLY A 123 -14.31 9.84 5.70
N VAL A 124 -14.50 10.69 4.68
CA VAL A 124 -14.80 10.28 3.29
C VAL A 124 -13.82 10.90 2.31
N SER A 125 -13.68 12.22 2.35
CA SER A 125 -12.87 12.97 1.42
C SER A 125 -11.43 13.11 1.93
N PRO A 126 -10.41 12.97 1.08
CA PRO A 126 -9.04 13.28 1.50
C PRO A 126 -8.89 14.80 1.69
N ARG A 127 -8.06 15.20 2.65
CA ARG A 127 -7.69 16.59 2.88
C ARG A 127 -6.95 17.14 1.67
N ASN A 128 -7.46 18.24 1.10
CA ASN A 128 -6.92 18.83 -0.13
C ASN A 128 -5.44 19.22 -0.01
N GLU A 129 -5.03 19.74 1.15
CA GLU A 129 -3.67 20.17 1.44
C GLU A 129 -2.66 19.00 1.53
N LEU A 130 -3.13 17.76 1.55
CA LEU A 130 -2.31 16.55 1.54
C LEU A 130 -2.22 15.87 0.19
N MET A 131 -2.98 16.35 -0.81
CA MET A 131 -3.08 15.70 -2.11
C MET A 131 -2.47 16.57 -3.20
N LYS A 132 -1.63 15.96 -4.05
CA LYS A 132 -1.07 16.58 -5.25
C LYS A 132 -2.12 16.74 -6.35
N ASP A 133 -2.89 15.69 -6.54
CA ASP A 133 -3.96 15.60 -7.55
C ASP A 133 -5.16 14.81 -6.98
N VAL A 134 -5.96 14.19 -7.82
CA VAL A 134 -7.14 13.42 -7.40
C VAL A 134 -6.79 12.06 -6.76
N VAL A 135 -5.55 11.56 -6.96
CA VAL A 135 -5.11 10.21 -6.56
C VAL A 135 -3.90 10.23 -5.65
N HIS A 136 -2.93 11.11 -5.93
CA HIS A 136 -1.62 11.05 -5.32
C HIS A 136 -1.49 12.00 -4.13
N PRO A 137 -0.99 11.53 -2.98
CA PRO A 137 -0.55 12.42 -1.91
C PRO A 137 0.59 13.35 -2.40
N ASN A 138 0.64 14.56 -1.86
CA ASN A 138 1.79 15.45 -2.01
C ASN A 138 2.85 15.15 -0.92
N ALA A 139 3.93 15.93 -0.85
CA ALA A 139 5.00 15.73 0.13
C ALA A 139 4.47 15.66 1.58
N LYS A 140 3.56 16.55 1.97
CA LYS A 140 2.93 16.56 3.30
C LYS A 140 2.08 15.30 3.52
N GLY A 141 1.34 14.85 2.50
CA GLY A 141 0.57 13.62 2.56
C GLY A 141 1.47 12.39 2.76
N TYR A 142 2.61 12.34 2.08
CA TYR A 142 3.60 11.28 2.30
C TYR A 142 4.24 11.34 3.68
N GLU A 143 4.47 12.51 4.27
CA GLU A 143 4.94 12.63 5.66
C GLU A 143 3.93 12.06 6.66
N VAL A 144 2.63 12.28 6.43
CA VAL A 144 1.57 11.68 7.24
C VAL A 144 1.60 10.16 7.12
N LEU A 145 1.65 9.62 5.89
CA LEU A 145 1.74 8.18 5.65
C LEU A 145 3.01 7.57 6.27
N GLU A 146 4.14 8.28 6.21
CA GLU A 146 5.39 7.82 6.82
C GLU A 146 5.26 7.61 8.33
N LYS A 147 4.63 8.55 9.03
CA LYS A 147 4.42 8.43 10.49
C LYS A 147 3.59 7.20 10.83
N GLU A 148 2.52 6.96 10.10
CA GLU A 148 1.66 5.77 10.29
C GLU A 148 2.42 4.46 10.01
N LEU A 149 3.17 4.42 8.92
CA LEU A 149 3.90 3.22 8.49
C LEU A 149 5.12 2.94 9.37
N ALA A 150 5.82 3.96 9.87
CA ALA A 150 7.03 3.79 10.67
C ALA A 150 6.77 2.96 11.94
N VAL A 151 5.64 3.17 12.60
CA VAL A 151 5.25 2.40 13.79
C VAL A 151 5.06 0.92 13.44
N LEU A 152 4.39 0.66 12.32
CA LEU A 152 4.11 -0.70 11.86
C LEU A 152 5.39 -1.42 11.41
N LEU A 153 6.23 -0.73 10.64
CA LEU A 153 7.49 -1.29 10.16
C LEU A 153 8.44 -1.65 11.31
N LYS A 154 8.49 -0.84 12.37
CA LYS A 154 9.25 -1.18 13.59
C LYS A 154 8.77 -2.47 14.23
N LYS A 155 7.46 -2.75 14.23
CA LYS A 155 6.89 -3.99 14.76
C LYS A 155 7.17 -5.19 13.87
N LEU A 156 7.16 -4.98 12.54
CA LEU A 156 7.36 -6.06 11.57
C LEU A 156 8.84 -6.41 11.35
N ASP A 157 9.69 -5.40 11.38
CA ASP A 157 11.14 -5.55 11.22
C ASP A 157 11.87 -4.85 12.36
N ALA A 158 12.40 -5.63 13.32
CA ALA A 158 13.16 -5.11 14.45
C ALA A 158 14.43 -4.33 14.04
N LYS A 159 14.93 -4.53 12.81
CA LYS A 159 16.07 -3.77 12.26
C LYS A 159 15.65 -2.44 11.61
N TYR A 160 14.36 -2.19 11.47
CA TYR A 160 13.88 -0.91 10.92
C TYR A 160 14.18 0.23 11.89
N ARG A 161 14.88 1.28 11.44
CA ARG A 161 15.29 2.44 12.26
C ARG A 161 14.50 3.72 11.96
N GLY A 162 13.58 3.69 11.01
CA GLY A 162 12.93 4.88 10.48
C GLY A 162 13.84 5.71 9.57
N GLY A 163 13.27 6.51 8.69
CA GLY A 163 14.02 7.55 7.98
C GLY A 163 14.31 8.70 8.94
N LYS A 164 15.50 9.27 8.93
CA LYS A 164 15.69 10.61 9.47
C LYS A 164 14.93 11.54 8.54
N SER A 165 14.05 12.39 9.06
CA SER A 165 13.48 13.49 8.28
C SER A 165 14.63 14.20 7.58
N ALA A 166 14.54 14.38 6.26
CA ALA A 166 15.51 15.15 5.52
C ALA A 166 15.63 16.50 6.21
N GLY A 167 16.81 16.77 6.77
CA GLY A 167 17.11 18.04 7.41
C GLY A 167 16.84 19.15 6.41
N LYS A 168 16.30 20.23 6.92
CA LYS A 168 16.11 21.49 6.23
C LYS A 168 17.35 21.79 5.39
N HIS A 169 17.21 21.81 4.08
CA HIS A 169 18.15 22.54 3.25
C HIS A 169 17.84 24.03 3.47
N SER A 170 18.72 24.67 4.22
CA SER A 170 18.88 26.12 4.32
C SER A 170 19.22 26.70 2.96
#